data_c52f85baf469744eab67b6c0acfa08ae
#
_entry.id   c52f85baf469744eab67b6c0acfa08ae
#
_cell.length_a   1.000
_cell.length_b   1.000
_cell.length_c   1.000
_cell.angle_alpha   90.00
_cell.angle_beta   90.00
_cell.angle_gamma   90.00
#
_symmetry.space_group_name_H-M   'P 1'
#
loop_
_entity.id
_entity.type
_entity.pdbx_description
1 polymer ?
#
loop_
_entity_poly.entity_id
_entity_poly.type
_entity_poly.pdbx_seq_one_letter_code
_entity_poly.pdbx_strand_id
1 'polypeptide(L)'
;MTEVAKDVLRMELPISMPGLGHVNCYALLDSEGAALIDPGLPTGSSFVALKQRLRQAGLAVKDCHTVVVTHSHPDHFGGASRVLAESNGKLIAHSSFSLGMGGHGKPEFSVNDLHAHEDAEAGREPGPEADRARARKPFTPASPDYSGGRTPWGGQQPRPPFKMRMRWRLMRTLGKAMRFPTITHPVLGGDVIRLAGREFFVVHTPGHTEDHICLHDPAEEIFLAGDHVLPTITPHISGLTLERDPLKAFFESLDRAAAIEHVSRVLPAHGHPFSDLAARCEAIKDHHDERLDQVRSIARELGPAPVRAFMERLFKQRSWGGMAESETYAHLEHLRLMGSAESHQDEKDRLIYTF
;
A
#
# COMPACT_ATOMS: atom_id res chain seq x y z
N MET A 1 14.95 -10.99 15.55
CA MET A 1 15.05 -11.88 14.38
C MET A 1 14.60 -13.26 14.78
N THR A 2 13.75 -13.90 14.01
CA THR A 2 13.17 -15.22 14.29
C THR A 2 13.00 -15.95 12.97
N GLU A 3 13.38 -17.21 12.90
CA GLU A 3 13.03 -18.07 11.78
C GLU A 3 11.55 -18.45 11.89
N VAL A 4 10.78 -18.12 10.86
CA VAL A 4 9.30 -18.27 10.85
C VAL A 4 8.85 -19.39 9.92
N ALA A 5 9.71 -19.84 9.03
CA ALA A 5 9.60 -21.03 8.21
C ALA A 5 11.02 -21.44 7.81
N LYS A 6 11.18 -22.61 7.21
CA LYS A 6 12.48 -23.09 6.74
C LYS A 6 13.11 -22.04 5.81
N ASP A 7 14.33 -21.61 6.18
CA ASP A 7 15.11 -20.59 5.44
C ASP A 7 14.38 -19.24 5.26
N VAL A 8 13.39 -18.92 6.12
CA VAL A 8 12.68 -17.65 6.15
C VAL A 8 12.86 -16.96 7.49
N LEU A 9 13.60 -15.87 7.49
CA LEU A 9 13.84 -15.06 8.70
C LEU A 9 12.94 -13.83 8.73
N ARG A 10 12.20 -13.65 9.83
CA ARG A 10 11.50 -12.41 10.16
C ARG A 10 12.44 -11.48 10.93
N MET A 11 12.66 -10.30 10.38
CA MET A 11 13.50 -9.25 10.95
C MET A 11 12.64 -8.01 11.27
N GLU A 12 12.37 -7.78 12.54
CA GLU A 12 11.65 -6.59 12.98
C GLU A 12 12.54 -5.35 12.86
N LEU A 13 12.17 -4.41 12.00
CA LEU A 13 12.87 -3.15 11.79
C LEU A 13 12.08 -2.00 12.44
N PRO A 14 12.71 -1.16 13.26
CA PRO A 14 11.99 -0.13 14.02
C PRO A 14 11.42 0.94 13.10
N ILE A 15 10.18 1.33 13.36
CA ILE A 15 9.51 2.47 12.74
C ILE A 15 8.97 3.38 13.83
N SER A 16 9.04 4.70 13.59
CA SER A 16 8.56 5.72 14.54
C SER A 16 7.19 6.23 14.09
N MET A 17 6.22 5.31 13.98
CA MET A 17 4.84 5.65 13.60
C MET A 17 3.90 5.29 14.76
N PRO A 18 2.94 6.18 15.11
CA PRO A 18 1.96 5.87 16.14
C PRO A 18 1.16 4.61 15.81
N GLY A 19 1.11 3.65 16.74
CA GLY A 19 0.39 2.38 16.57
C GLY A 19 1.18 1.28 15.85
N LEU A 20 2.29 1.58 15.20
CA LEU A 20 3.16 0.63 14.52
C LEU A 20 4.57 0.73 15.12
N GLY A 21 5.03 -0.27 15.84
CA GLY A 21 6.35 -0.27 16.47
C GLY A 21 7.49 -0.73 15.55
N HIS A 22 7.16 -1.57 14.58
CA HIS A 22 8.10 -2.15 13.62
C HIS A 22 7.41 -2.53 12.32
N VAL A 23 8.19 -2.65 11.26
CA VAL A 23 7.84 -3.38 10.04
C VAL A 23 8.64 -4.68 10.01
N ASN A 24 8.04 -5.76 9.54
CA ASN A 24 8.69 -7.03 9.32
C ASN A 24 9.36 -7.03 7.94
N CYS A 25 10.68 -7.05 7.92
CA CYS A 25 11.44 -7.42 6.74
C CYS A 25 11.65 -8.93 6.76
N TYR A 26 11.33 -9.62 5.67
CA TYR A 26 11.60 -11.05 5.56
C TYR A 26 12.84 -11.27 4.71
N ALA A 27 13.74 -12.18 5.17
CA ALA A 27 14.86 -12.65 4.38
C ALA A 27 14.64 -14.13 4.03
N LEU A 28 14.57 -14.40 2.75
CA LEU A 28 14.54 -15.75 2.18
C LEU A 28 15.96 -16.14 1.87
N LEU A 29 16.47 -17.17 2.55
CA LEU A 29 17.88 -17.59 2.48
C LEU A 29 18.11 -18.63 1.39
N ASP A 30 19.26 -18.56 0.73
CA ASP A 30 19.77 -19.58 -0.17
C ASP A 30 21.30 -19.68 -0.12
N SER A 31 21.88 -20.49 -1.02
CA SER A 31 23.34 -20.68 -1.09
C SER A 31 24.11 -19.44 -1.57
N GLU A 32 23.43 -18.47 -2.20
CA GLU A 32 24.04 -17.26 -2.74
C GLU A 32 23.89 -16.05 -1.81
N GLY A 33 23.00 -16.16 -0.80
CA GLY A 33 22.72 -15.09 0.16
C GLY A 33 21.27 -15.00 0.57
N ALA A 34 20.60 -13.90 0.23
CA ALA A 34 19.19 -13.70 0.57
C ALA A 34 18.43 -12.84 -0.44
N ALA A 35 17.12 -13.15 -0.59
CA ALA A 35 16.12 -12.22 -1.10
C ALA A 35 15.42 -11.53 0.07
N LEU A 36 15.34 -10.20 0.05
CA LEU A 36 14.67 -9.40 1.07
C LEU A 36 13.28 -8.95 0.61
N ILE A 37 12.31 -9.07 1.49
CA ILE A 37 10.95 -8.52 1.30
C ILE A 37 10.81 -7.33 2.26
N ASP A 38 10.46 -6.15 1.74
CA ASP A 38 10.19 -4.92 2.49
C ASP A 38 11.34 -4.49 3.43
N PRO A 39 12.43 -3.91 2.91
CA PRO A 39 13.65 -3.62 3.67
C PRO A 39 13.54 -2.39 4.61
N GLY A 40 12.34 -1.95 4.97
CA GLY A 40 12.10 -0.96 6.00
C GLY A 40 12.20 0.50 5.56
N LEU A 41 12.20 1.41 6.54
CA LEU A 41 12.31 2.85 6.31
C LEU A 41 13.69 3.28 5.78
N PRO A 42 13.77 4.41 5.05
CA PRO A 42 15.04 4.97 4.58
C PRO A 42 15.89 5.58 5.71
N THR A 43 15.43 5.50 6.97
CA THR A 43 16.11 6.12 8.12
C THR A 43 17.37 5.36 8.53
N GLY A 44 18.30 6.09 9.16
CA GLY A 44 19.54 5.47 9.68
C GLY A 44 19.27 4.36 10.69
N SER A 45 18.29 4.52 11.58
CA SER A 45 17.93 3.53 12.61
C SER A 45 17.39 2.22 12.01
N SER A 46 16.47 2.30 11.05
CA SER A 46 15.93 1.14 10.37
C SER A 46 17.02 0.38 9.62
N PHE A 47 17.87 1.07 8.87
CA PHE A 47 18.95 0.45 8.12
C PHE A 47 20.06 -0.15 9.02
N VAL A 48 20.37 0.49 10.16
CA VAL A 48 21.29 -0.07 11.15
C VAL A 48 20.72 -1.37 11.74
N ALA A 49 19.42 -1.38 12.05
CA ALA A 49 18.74 -2.59 12.52
C ALA A 49 18.77 -3.70 11.47
N LEU A 50 18.49 -3.39 10.19
CA LEU A 50 18.60 -4.36 9.10
C LEU A 50 20.01 -4.99 9.04
N LYS A 51 21.06 -4.15 9.04
CA LYS A 51 22.45 -4.64 9.05
C LYS A 51 22.76 -5.54 10.25
N GLN A 52 22.24 -5.19 11.42
CA GLN A 52 22.43 -6.02 12.63
C GLN A 52 21.72 -7.38 12.50
N ARG A 53 20.49 -7.40 11.96
CA ARG A 53 19.74 -8.65 11.75
C ARG A 53 20.43 -9.54 10.71
N LEU A 54 20.86 -8.97 9.59
CA LEU A 54 21.62 -9.71 8.58
C LEU A 54 22.90 -10.33 9.15
N ARG A 55 23.67 -9.57 9.93
CA ARG A 55 24.87 -10.10 10.61
C ARG A 55 24.58 -11.26 11.56
N GLN A 56 23.44 -11.21 12.27
CA GLN A 56 23.01 -12.32 13.13
C GLN A 56 22.68 -13.58 12.33
N ALA A 57 22.31 -13.42 11.05
CA ALA A 57 22.12 -14.52 10.11
C ALA A 57 23.40 -14.93 9.35
N GLY A 58 24.56 -14.35 9.69
CA GLY A 58 25.82 -14.60 8.99
C GLY A 58 25.95 -13.88 7.65
N LEU A 59 25.08 -12.90 7.35
CA LEU A 59 25.02 -12.18 6.09
C LEU A 59 25.47 -10.72 6.22
N ALA A 60 25.89 -10.15 5.11
CA ALA A 60 26.08 -8.72 4.93
C ALA A 60 25.05 -8.20 3.89
N VAL A 61 24.86 -6.87 3.82
CA VAL A 61 23.94 -6.27 2.83
C VAL A 61 24.33 -6.64 1.39
N LYS A 62 25.61 -6.76 1.10
CA LYS A 62 26.12 -7.16 -0.22
C LYS A 62 25.66 -8.54 -0.68
N ASP A 63 25.29 -9.40 0.27
CA ASP A 63 24.82 -10.77 0.02
C ASP A 63 23.31 -10.82 -0.27
N CYS A 64 22.63 -9.65 -0.28
CA CYS A 64 21.21 -9.54 -0.61
C CYS A 64 21.05 -9.36 -2.13
N HIS A 65 20.90 -10.45 -2.88
CA HIS A 65 20.84 -10.45 -4.35
C HIS A 65 19.52 -9.95 -4.93
N THR A 66 18.44 -9.93 -4.14
CA THR A 66 17.10 -9.50 -4.60
C THR A 66 16.39 -8.73 -3.49
N VAL A 67 15.69 -7.68 -3.87
CA VAL A 67 14.75 -6.95 -3.00
C VAL A 67 13.38 -7.02 -3.66
N VAL A 68 12.36 -7.44 -2.90
CA VAL A 68 10.96 -7.33 -3.29
C VAL A 68 10.33 -6.25 -2.43
N VAL A 69 9.55 -5.36 -3.05
CA VAL A 69 8.74 -4.37 -2.35
C VAL A 69 7.28 -4.69 -2.60
N THR A 70 6.54 -4.89 -1.51
CA THR A 70 5.12 -5.25 -1.61
C THR A 70 4.26 -4.08 -2.08
N HIS A 71 4.60 -2.85 -1.69
CA HIS A 71 3.86 -1.65 -2.09
C HIS A 71 4.63 -0.34 -1.80
N SER A 72 4.09 0.79 -2.24
CA SER A 72 4.75 2.10 -2.26
C SER A 72 4.74 2.89 -0.95
N HIS A 73 4.52 2.26 0.22
CA HIS A 73 4.69 2.95 1.50
C HIS A 73 6.16 3.00 1.95
N PRO A 74 6.59 4.13 2.56
CA PRO A 74 8.00 4.36 2.87
C PRO A 74 8.64 3.35 3.82
N ASP A 75 7.89 2.72 4.70
CA ASP A 75 8.37 1.70 5.64
C ASP A 75 8.56 0.32 5.00
N HIS A 76 8.13 0.16 3.75
CA HIS A 76 8.36 -1.05 2.95
C HIS A 76 9.48 -0.83 1.93
N PHE A 77 9.38 0.19 1.07
CA PHE A 77 10.37 0.41 0.02
C PHE A 77 11.59 1.23 0.46
N GLY A 78 11.51 1.97 1.56
CA GLY A 78 12.45 3.05 1.86
C GLY A 78 13.90 2.62 2.03
N GLY A 79 14.14 1.39 2.51
CA GLY A 79 15.46 0.78 2.63
C GLY A 79 16.05 0.25 1.32
N ALA A 80 15.22 0.01 0.31
CA ALA A 80 15.60 -0.67 -0.93
C ALA A 80 16.79 -0.01 -1.64
N SER A 81 16.77 1.31 -1.81
CA SER A 81 17.89 2.04 -2.46
C SER A 81 19.24 1.83 -1.78
N ARG A 82 19.23 1.70 -0.44
CA ARG A 82 20.47 1.49 0.33
C ARG A 82 20.97 0.07 0.21
N VAL A 83 20.05 -0.90 0.22
CA VAL A 83 20.38 -2.30 0.00
C VAL A 83 20.99 -2.46 -1.39
N LEU A 84 20.30 -1.98 -2.42
CA LEU A 84 20.74 -2.12 -3.82
C LEU A 84 22.07 -1.38 -4.11
N ALA A 85 22.32 -0.27 -3.44
CA ALA A 85 23.61 0.44 -3.57
C ALA A 85 24.81 -0.35 -3.01
N GLU A 86 24.59 -1.23 -2.03
CA GLU A 86 25.65 -2.09 -1.44
C GLU A 86 25.69 -3.49 -2.09
N SER A 87 24.56 -4.01 -2.61
CA SER A 87 24.46 -5.40 -3.09
C SER A 87 24.47 -5.54 -4.61
N ASN A 88 24.19 -4.50 -5.37
CA ASN A 88 23.96 -4.59 -6.82
C ASN A 88 22.83 -5.56 -7.22
N GLY A 89 21.90 -5.80 -6.31
CA GLY A 89 20.81 -6.75 -6.46
C GLY A 89 19.71 -6.28 -7.42
N LYS A 90 18.69 -7.13 -7.58
CA LYS A 90 17.49 -6.85 -8.38
C LYS A 90 16.42 -6.21 -7.50
N LEU A 91 15.58 -5.33 -8.09
CA LEU A 91 14.38 -4.82 -7.46
C LEU A 91 13.15 -5.35 -8.19
N ILE A 92 12.31 -6.04 -7.44
CA ILE A 92 11.01 -6.55 -7.88
C ILE A 92 9.93 -5.73 -7.18
N ALA A 93 8.98 -5.21 -7.93
CA ALA A 93 7.77 -4.56 -7.43
C ALA A 93 6.68 -4.63 -8.50
N HIS A 94 5.44 -4.35 -8.13
CA HIS A 94 4.34 -4.29 -9.10
C HIS A 94 4.63 -3.24 -10.19
N SER A 95 4.19 -3.49 -11.41
CA SER A 95 4.44 -2.59 -12.56
C SER A 95 3.84 -1.18 -12.37
N SER A 96 2.76 -1.03 -11.60
CA SER A 96 2.16 0.25 -11.23
C SER A 96 2.83 0.92 -10.03
N PHE A 97 3.90 0.34 -9.46
CA PHE A 97 4.61 0.94 -8.35
C PHE A 97 5.00 2.38 -8.67
N SER A 98 4.35 3.31 -8.00
CA SER A 98 4.51 4.73 -8.21
C SER A 98 4.63 5.44 -6.88
N LEU A 99 5.68 6.21 -6.72
CA LEU A 99 5.97 6.91 -5.47
C LEU A 99 5.14 8.18 -5.25
N GLY A 100 4.14 8.45 -6.05
CA GLY A 100 3.37 9.70 -5.96
C GLY A 100 4.24 10.97 -6.09
N MET A 101 5.54 10.81 -6.30
CA MET A 101 6.57 11.84 -6.36
C MET A 101 6.96 12.01 -7.82
N GLY A 102 6.22 12.80 -8.54
CA GLY A 102 6.39 13.06 -9.95
C GLY A 102 7.84 13.14 -10.41
N GLY A 103 8.13 12.36 -11.44
CA GLY A 103 9.25 12.59 -12.34
C GLY A 103 10.38 11.60 -12.25
N HIS A 104 10.25 10.47 -12.94
CA HIS A 104 11.32 9.92 -13.78
C HIS A 104 10.68 8.89 -14.72
N GLY A 105 10.63 9.27 -16.01
CA GLY A 105 10.15 8.42 -17.08
C GLY A 105 8.66 8.08 -16.96
N LYS A 106 7.87 8.48 -17.93
CA LYS A 106 6.55 7.84 -18.09
C LYS A 106 6.81 6.35 -18.09
N PRO A 107 6.11 5.51 -17.30
CA PRO A 107 6.11 4.10 -17.57
C PRO A 107 5.75 3.97 -19.06
N GLU A 108 6.43 3.11 -19.79
CA GLU A 108 6.13 2.85 -21.22
C GLU A 108 4.69 2.35 -21.40
N PHE A 109 4.03 2.00 -20.29
CA PHE A 109 2.63 1.59 -20.22
C PHE A 109 1.89 2.48 -19.21
N SER A 110 0.80 3.09 -19.65
CA SER A 110 -0.15 3.76 -18.77
C SER A 110 -1.07 2.71 -18.09
N VAL A 111 -1.68 3.06 -16.96
CA VAL A 111 -2.72 2.22 -16.31
C VAL A 111 -3.83 1.88 -17.33
N ASN A 112 -4.11 2.79 -18.27
CA ASN A 112 -5.06 2.55 -19.37
C ASN A 112 -4.55 1.51 -20.39
N ASP A 113 -3.24 1.40 -20.58
CA ASP A 113 -2.65 0.39 -21.46
C ASP A 113 -2.67 -1.00 -20.80
N LEU A 114 -2.55 -1.05 -19.46
CA LEU A 114 -2.71 -2.29 -18.67
C LEU A 114 -4.15 -2.79 -18.72
N HIS A 115 -5.13 -1.93 -18.48
CA HIS A 115 -6.54 -2.31 -18.62
C HIS A 115 -6.93 -2.69 -20.04
N ALA A 116 -6.37 -2.02 -21.05
CA ALA A 116 -6.57 -2.40 -22.46
C ALA A 116 -5.93 -3.76 -22.78
N HIS A 117 -4.83 -4.11 -22.11
CA HIS A 117 -4.18 -5.41 -22.28
C HIS A 117 -4.99 -6.54 -21.58
N GLU A 118 -5.44 -6.28 -20.36
CA GLU A 118 -6.32 -7.20 -19.60
C GLU A 118 -7.66 -7.43 -20.31
N ASP A 119 -8.27 -6.37 -20.87
CA ASP A 119 -9.50 -6.46 -21.66
C ASP A 119 -9.28 -7.17 -23.00
N ALA A 120 -8.13 -6.98 -23.64
CA ALA A 120 -7.77 -7.66 -24.88
C ALA A 120 -7.46 -9.16 -24.66
N GLU A 121 -6.78 -9.52 -23.57
CA GLU A 121 -6.55 -10.92 -23.18
C GLU A 121 -7.86 -11.62 -22.75
N ALA A 122 -8.78 -10.88 -22.14
CA ALA A 122 -10.09 -11.39 -21.75
C ALA A 122 -11.11 -11.42 -22.90
N GLY A 123 -10.75 -10.95 -24.11
CA GLY A 123 -11.64 -10.88 -25.28
C GLY A 123 -12.84 -9.96 -25.08
N ARG A 124 -12.73 -8.96 -24.21
CA ARG A 124 -13.80 -8.00 -23.90
C ARG A 124 -13.61 -6.72 -24.72
N GLU A 125 -14.65 -6.29 -25.42
CA GLU A 125 -14.68 -4.94 -25.98
C GLU A 125 -14.77 -3.92 -24.84
N PRO A 126 -14.01 -2.79 -24.90
CA PRO A 126 -14.07 -1.74 -23.88
C PRO A 126 -15.49 -1.20 -23.79
N GLY A 127 -16.13 -1.38 -22.64
CA GLY A 127 -17.49 -0.93 -22.42
C GLY A 127 -17.60 0.61 -22.34
N PRO A 128 -18.82 1.20 -22.50
CA PRO A 128 -19.03 2.65 -22.48
C PRO A 128 -18.62 3.36 -21.18
N GLU A 129 -18.30 2.62 -20.12
CA GLU A 129 -17.70 3.18 -18.90
C GLU A 129 -16.23 3.56 -19.05
N ALA A 130 -15.46 2.85 -19.89
CA ALA A 130 -14.07 3.19 -20.18
C ALA A 130 -13.96 4.57 -20.85
N ASP A 131 -14.92 4.93 -21.70
CA ASP A 131 -14.96 6.25 -22.35
C ASP A 131 -15.39 7.38 -21.39
N ARG A 132 -16.22 7.09 -20.40
CA ARG A 132 -16.56 8.06 -19.34
C ARG A 132 -15.41 8.28 -18.35
N ALA A 133 -14.57 7.27 -18.11
CA ALA A 133 -13.35 7.41 -17.33
C ALA A 133 -12.28 8.25 -18.07
N ARG A 134 -12.23 8.19 -19.41
CA ARG A 134 -11.37 9.05 -20.25
C ARG A 134 -11.79 10.51 -20.25
N ALA A 135 -13.06 10.81 -20.04
CA ALA A 135 -13.60 12.20 -20.04
C ALA A 135 -13.37 12.97 -18.73
N ARG A 136 -13.09 12.28 -17.62
CA ARG A 136 -12.61 12.92 -16.39
C ARG A 136 -11.09 13.03 -16.49
N LYS A 137 -10.56 14.27 -16.48
CA LYS A 137 -9.12 14.49 -16.25
C LYS A 137 -8.76 13.65 -15.01
N PRO A 138 -7.83 12.67 -15.14
CA PRO A 138 -7.40 11.92 -13.98
C PRO A 138 -6.99 12.94 -12.92
N PHE A 139 -7.44 12.73 -11.69
CA PHE A 139 -6.85 13.39 -10.54
C PHE A 139 -5.37 12.97 -10.59
N THR A 140 -4.55 13.79 -11.21
CA THR A 140 -3.11 13.72 -10.99
C THR A 140 -2.96 14.12 -9.55
N PRO A 141 -2.57 13.23 -8.61
CA PRO A 141 -2.10 13.65 -7.31
C PRO A 141 -1.11 14.74 -7.64
N ALA A 142 -1.42 16.00 -7.30
CA ALA A 142 -0.47 17.07 -7.47
C ALA A 142 0.84 16.48 -6.99
N SER A 143 1.88 16.48 -7.84
CA SER A 143 3.20 15.98 -7.44
C SER A 143 3.34 16.36 -5.98
N PRO A 144 3.98 15.59 -5.11
CA PRO A 144 4.06 15.91 -3.70
C PRO A 144 4.87 17.18 -3.49
N ASP A 145 4.47 18.18 -4.19
CA ASP A 145 4.60 19.53 -3.78
C ASP A 145 3.68 19.58 -2.55
N TYR A 146 4.25 19.22 -1.39
CA TYR A 146 3.63 19.40 -0.08
C TYR A 146 3.29 20.88 0.17
N SER A 147 3.07 21.62 -0.90
CA SER A 147 2.71 23.03 -0.97
C SER A 147 1.25 23.29 -0.65
N GLY A 148 0.52 22.28 -0.13
CA GLY A 148 -0.85 22.43 0.32
C GLY A 148 -1.87 22.31 -0.82
N GLY A 149 -1.82 21.18 -1.56
CA GLY A 149 -2.85 20.80 -2.52
C GLY A 149 -4.23 20.65 -1.85
N ARG A 150 -5.30 20.84 -2.63
CA ARG A 150 -6.66 20.55 -2.20
C ARG A 150 -6.87 19.03 -2.18
N THR A 151 -7.59 18.55 -1.17
CA THR A 151 -8.08 17.19 -1.16
C THR A 151 -9.28 17.02 -2.09
N PRO A 152 -9.60 15.79 -2.57
CA PRO A 152 -10.79 15.54 -3.37
C PRO A 152 -12.10 16.00 -2.69
N TRP A 153 -12.12 15.98 -1.36
CA TRP A 153 -13.29 16.41 -0.58
C TRP A 153 -13.29 17.90 -0.21
N GLY A 154 -12.40 18.70 -0.82
CA GLY A 154 -12.40 20.17 -0.67
C GLY A 154 -11.61 20.70 0.53
N GLY A 155 -10.95 19.83 1.30
CA GLY A 155 -10.04 20.25 2.37
C GLY A 155 -8.68 20.71 1.82
N GLN A 156 -7.86 21.30 2.69
CA GLN A 156 -6.45 21.53 2.41
C GLN A 156 -5.62 20.44 3.08
N GLN A 157 -4.71 19.84 2.34
CA GLN A 157 -3.73 18.95 2.95
C GLN A 157 -2.91 19.73 3.97
N PRO A 158 -2.69 19.17 5.19
CA PRO A 158 -1.84 19.81 6.17
C PRO A 158 -0.46 20.07 5.59
N ARG A 159 -0.01 21.31 5.64
CA ARG A 159 1.35 21.64 5.21
C ARG A 159 2.35 21.05 6.21
N PRO A 160 3.37 20.33 5.74
CA PRO A 160 4.43 19.88 6.62
C PRO A 160 5.07 21.04 7.39
N PRO A 161 5.50 20.83 8.64
CA PRO A 161 6.18 21.87 9.41
C PRO A 161 7.32 22.52 8.63
N PHE A 162 7.48 23.83 8.78
CA PHE A 162 8.47 24.61 8.02
C PHE A 162 9.90 24.01 8.10
N LYS A 163 10.31 23.52 9.26
CA LYS A 163 11.61 22.84 9.45
C LYS A 163 11.74 21.60 8.56
N MET A 164 10.69 20.83 8.38
CA MET A 164 10.67 19.63 7.53
C MET A 164 10.74 20.01 6.05
N ARG A 165 10.01 21.05 5.64
CA ARG A 165 10.06 21.60 4.26
C ARG A 165 11.44 22.11 3.92
N MET A 166 12.09 22.85 4.83
CA MET A 166 13.46 23.34 4.66
C MET A 166 14.47 22.19 4.58
N ARG A 167 14.33 21.17 5.42
CA ARG A 167 15.16 19.96 5.39
C ARG A 167 15.04 19.24 4.04
N TRP A 168 13.82 19.07 3.52
CA TRP A 168 13.60 18.44 2.22
C TRP A 168 14.18 19.26 1.08
N ARG A 169 14.00 20.61 1.12
CA ARG A 169 14.59 21.51 0.12
C ARG A 169 16.12 21.40 0.13
N LEU A 170 16.73 21.41 1.32
CA LEU A 170 18.18 21.24 1.46
C LEU A 170 18.65 19.85 0.99
N MET A 171 17.95 18.80 1.32
CA MET A 171 18.27 17.44 0.85
C MET A 171 18.19 17.33 -0.67
N ARG A 172 17.21 18.00 -1.28
CA ARG A 172 17.05 18.05 -2.75
C ARG A 172 18.19 18.83 -3.43
N THR A 173 18.59 19.96 -2.87
CA THR A 173 19.70 20.77 -3.44
C THR A 173 21.07 20.11 -3.25
N LEU A 174 21.26 19.32 -2.20
CA LEU A 174 22.52 18.62 -1.94
C LEU A 174 22.62 17.26 -2.69
N GLY A 175 21.69 16.93 -3.57
CA GLY A 175 21.65 15.64 -4.26
C GLY A 175 21.47 14.44 -3.33
N LYS A 176 21.17 14.70 -2.02
CA LYS A 176 20.87 13.69 -1.00
C LYS A 176 19.37 13.38 -0.91
N ALA A 177 18.57 13.88 -1.87
CA ALA A 177 17.21 13.43 -2.04
C ALA A 177 17.22 11.90 -2.15
N MET A 178 16.29 11.24 -1.48
CA MET A 178 16.14 9.79 -1.58
C MET A 178 16.19 9.43 -3.07
N ARG A 179 17.25 8.75 -3.48
CA ARG A 179 17.26 8.13 -4.80
C ARG A 179 16.30 6.96 -4.69
N PHE A 180 15.16 7.10 -5.34
CA PHE A 180 14.24 5.97 -5.47
C PHE A 180 14.89 4.91 -6.32
N PRO A 181 14.86 3.65 -5.89
CA PRO A 181 15.43 2.60 -6.69
C PRO A 181 14.62 2.44 -7.97
N THR A 182 15.28 2.22 -9.08
CA THR A 182 14.62 1.84 -10.33
C THR A 182 14.17 0.40 -10.22
N ILE A 183 12.89 0.11 -10.48
CA ILE A 183 12.40 -1.26 -10.61
C ILE A 183 13.12 -1.92 -11.77
N THR A 184 13.82 -3.02 -11.48
CA THR A 184 14.54 -3.78 -12.52
C THR A 184 13.69 -4.92 -13.08
N HIS A 185 12.73 -5.41 -12.29
CA HIS A 185 11.83 -6.53 -12.63
C HIS A 185 10.41 -6.16 -12.21
N PRO A 186 9.67 -5.45 -13.05
CA PRO A 186 8.25 -5.19 -12.80
C PRO A 186 7.46 -6.50 -12.91
N VAL A 187 6.48 -6.68 -12.02
CA VAL A 187 5.59 -7.84 -12.01
C VAL A 187 4.13 -7.45 -12.04
N LEU A 188 3.29 -8.37 -12.47
CA LEU A 188 1.83 -8.29 -12.48
C LEU A 188 1.23 -9.41 -11.62
N GLY A 189 -0.05 -9.28 -11.27
CA GLY A 189 -0.79 -10.37 -10.66
C GLY A 189 -0.81 -11.61 -11.56
N GLY A 190 -0.57 -12.78 -10.99
CA GLY A 190 -0.46 -14.05 -11.71
C GLY A 190 0.95 -14.43 -12.16
N ASP A 191 1.90 -13.50 -12.13
CA ASP A 191 3.30 -13.82 -12.44
C ASP A 191 3.87 -14.81 -11.40
N VAL A 192 4.84 -15.63 -11.86
CA VAL A 192 5.63 -16.51 -11.00
C VAL A 192 7.04 -15.99 -10.94
N ILE A 193 7.51 -15.69 -9.72
CA ILE A 193 8.88 -15.23 -9.48
C ILE A 193 9.67 -16.28 -8.69
N ARG A 194 10.98 -16.34 -8.95
CA ARG A 194 11.89 -17.21 -8.20
C ARG A 194 12.69 -16.41 -7.20
N LEU A 195 12.55 -16.76 -5.91
CA LEU A 195 13.25 -16.15 -4.79
C LEU A 195 13.87 -17.28 -3.96
N ALA A 196 15.17 -17.21 -3.73
CA ALA A 196 15.89 -18.19 -2.90
C ALA A 196 15.59 -19.66 -3.31
N GLY A 197 15.60 -19.94 -4.61
CA GLY A 197 15.35 -21.29 -5.15
C GLY A 197 13.90 -21.77 -5.10
N ARG A 198 12.95 -20.93 -4.64
CA ARG A 198 11.52 -21.24 -4.47
C ARG A 198 10.68 -20.44 -5.46
N GLU A 199 9.53 -20.97 -5.84
CA GLU A 199 8.56 -20.30 -6.71
C GLU A 199 7.48 -19.60 -5.88
N PHE A 200 7.26 -18.32 -6.16
CA PHE A 200 6.22 -17.53 -5.55
C PHE A 200 5.27 -17.01 -6.61
N PHE A 201 3.98 -17.20 -6.39
CA PHE A 201 2.92 -16.60 -7.20
C PHE A 201 2.67 -15.19 -6.70
N VAL A 202 2.70 -14.23 -7.61
CA VAL A 202 2.37 -12.83 -7.32
C VAL A 202 0.85 -12.68 -7.28
N VAL A 203 0.32 -12.22 -6.16
CA VAL A 203 -1.11 -11.93 -5.99
C VAL A 203 -1.28 -10.42 -5.90
N HIS A 204 -1.84 -9.79 -6.94
CA HIS A 204 -2.13 -8.36 -6.92
C HIS A 204 -3.34 -8.08 -6.03
N THR A 205 -3.15 -7.23 -5.03
CA THR A 205 -4.12 -6.96 -3.96
C THR A 205 -4.33 -5.46 -3.76
N PRO A 206 -4.88 -4.74 -4.77
CA PRO A 206 -5.13 -3.31 -4.66
C PRO A 206 -6.19 -2.98 -3.59
N GLY A 207 -6.18 -1.73 -3.14
CA GLY A 207 -7.12 -1.17 -2.17
C GLY A 207 -6.41 -0.41 -1.05
N HIS A 208 -5.47 -1.03 -0.33
CA HIS A 208 -4.58 -0.33 0.60
C HIS A 208 -3.66 0.65 -0.15
N THR A 209 -3.02 0.15 -1.20
CA THR A 209 -2.41 0.92 -2.29
C THR A 209 -2.74 0.26 -3.63
N GLU A 210 -2.58 0.97 -4.74
CA GLU A 210 -2.87 0.44 -6.09
C GLU A 210 -1.86 -0.63 -6.54
N ASP A 211 -0.65 -0.53 -6.05
CA ASP A 211 0.50 -1.36 -6.42
C ASP A 211 0.77 -2.50 -5.44
N HIS A 212 -0.15 -2.77 -4.51
CA HIS A 212 0.09 -3.77 -3.47
C HIS A 212 0.10 -5.18 -4.04
N ILE A 213 1.13 -5.95 -3.70
CA ILE A 213 1.23 -7.38 -4.00
C ILE A 213 1.46 -8.20 -2.73
N CYS A 214 0.85 -9.38 -2.72
CA CYS A 214 1.20 -10.48 -1.83
C CYS A 214 1.98 -11.53 -2.62
N LEU A 215 2.71 -12.41 -1.92
CA LEU A 215 3.43 -13.52 -2.53
C LEU A 215 2.98 -14.83 -1.89
N HIS A 216 2.62 -15.81 -2.72
CA HIS A 216 2.18 -17.13 -2.29
C HIS A 216 3.18 -18.20 -2.72
N ASP A 217 3.67 -18.98 -1.76
CA ASP A 217 4.46 -20.18 -1.97
C ASP A 217 3.64 -21.41 -1.57
N PRO A 218 3.02 -22.10 -2.52
CA PRO A 218 2.16 -23.25 -2.24
C PRO A 218 2.95 -24.48 -1.77
N ALA A 219 4.24 -24.57 -2.10
CA ALA A 219 5.08 -25.72 -1.70
C ALA A 219 5.39 -25.72 -0.19
N GLU A 220 5.57 -24.54 0.38
CA GLU A 220 5.82 -24.34 1.82
C GLU A 220 4.59 -23.78 2.53
N GLU A 221 3.47 -23.66 1.84
CA GLU A 221 2.18 -23.14 2.33
C GLU A 221 2.30 -21.76 3.01
N ILE A 222 3.10 -20.86 2.43
CA ILE A 222 3.40 -19.53 2.98
C ILE A 222 2.72 -18.47 2.14
N PHE A 223 2.10 -17.50 2.83
CA PHE A 223 1.55 -16.29 2.23
C PHE A 223 2.19 -15.04 2.85
N LEU A 224 3.04 -14.34 2.08
CA LEU A 224 3.61 -13.05 2.45
C LEU A 224 2.57 -11.96 2.14
N ALA A 225 1.92 -11.47 3.19
CA ALA A 225 0.71 -10.66 3.05
C ALA A 225 0.95 -9.15 2.86
N GLY A 226 2.20 -8.68 3.03
CA GLY A 226 2.44 -7.24 3.09
C GLY A 226 1.52 -6.57 4.12
N ASP A 227 0.91 -5.45 3.73
CA ASP A 227 -0.10 -4.74 4.52
C ASP A 227 -1.53 -5.09 4.12
N HIS A 228 -1.73 -6.07 3.23
CA HIS A 228 -3.09 -6.44 2.81
C HIS A 228 -3.88 -7.11 3.92
N VAL A 229 -3.28 -8.09 4.60
CA VAL A 229 -3.94 -8.82 5.69
C VAL A 229 -3.05 -8.80 6.93
N LEU A 230 -3.43 -8.01 7.93
CA LEU A 230 -2.71 -7.85 9.19
C LEU A 230 -3.42 -8.58 10.33
N PRO A 231 -2.67 -9.16 11.31
CA PRO A 231 -3.27 -10.07 12.30
C PRO A 231 -4.26 -9.42 13.26
N THR A 232 -4.05 -8.15 13.62
CA THR A 232 -4.82 -7.49 14.70
C THR A 232 -5.43 -6.16 14.33
N ILE A 233 -4.88 -5.48 13.33
CA ILE A 233 -5.37 -4.18 12.86
C ILE A 233 -5.91 -4.32 11.43
N THR A 234 -6.76 -3.38 11.05
CA THR A 234 -7.22 -3.26 9.66
C THR A 234 -6.35 -2.24 8.93
N PRO A 235 -5.87 -2.56 7.74
CA PRO A 235 -5.11 -1.61 6.92
C PRO A 235 -5.90 -0.34 6.64
N HIS A 236 -5.21 0.79 6.58
CA HIS A 236 -5.81 2.06 6.17
C HIS A 236 -6.16 2.03 4.69
N ILE A 237 -7.38 2.37 4.34
CA ILE A 237 -7.82 2.52 2.95
C ILE A 237 -7.85 4.00 2.59
N SER A 238 -6.89 4.40 1.76
CA SER A 238 -6.74 5.81 1.39
C SER A 238 -7.75 6.22 0.33
N GLY A 239 -8.41 7.37 0.55
CA GLY A 239 -9.17 8.04 -0.51
C GLY A 239 -8.31 8.95 -1.41
N LEU A 240 -6.99 9.02 -1.15
CA LEU A 240 -6.01 9.73 -1.98
C LEU A 240 -5.30 8.74 -2.91
N THR A 241 -6.03 8.17 -3.84
CA THR A 241 -5.60 7.13 -4.78
C THR A 241 -6.17 7.43 -6.17
N LEU A 242 -5.62 6.82 -7.22
CA LEU A 242 -6.18 6.85 -8.58
C LEU A 242 -7.34 5.87 -8.72
N GLU A 243 -7.43 4.88 -7.83
CA GLU A 243 -8.54 3.93 -7.78
C GLU A 243 -9.86 4.67 -7.51
N ARG A 244 -10.88 4.41 -8.32
CA ARG A 244 -12.19 5.05 -8.21
C ARG A 244 -12.91 4.65 -6.93
N ASP A 245 -12.79 3.39 -6.54
CA ASP A 245 -13.39 2.80 -5.35
C ASP A 245 -12.39 1.89 -4.64
N PRO A 246 -11.46 2.47 -3.86
CA PRO A 246 -10.41 1.70 -3.21
C PRO A 246 -10.95 0.69 -2.20
N LEU A 247 -12.11 0.95 -1.58
CA LEU A 247 -12.71 0.01 -0.64
C LEU A 247 -13.28 -1.21 -1.35
N LYS A 248 -13.93 -1.04 -2.51
CA LYS A 248 -14.37 -2.15 -3.35
C LYS A 248 -13.18 -2.98 -3.83
N ALA A 249 -12.14 -2.33 -4.36
CA ALA A 249 -10.93 -3.02 -4.78
C ALA A 249 -10.29 -3.82 -3.63
N PHE A 250 -10.32 -3.28 -2.42
CA PHE A 250 -9.83 -3.96 -1.22
C PHE A 250 -10.67 -5.19 -0.87
N PHE A 251 -12.00 -5.10 -0.90
CA PHE A 251 -12.89 -6.25 -0.68
C PHE A 251 -12.65 -7.35 -1.71
N GLU A 252 -12.60 -7.01 -2.99
CA GLU A 252 -12.30 -7.98 -4.06
C GLU A 252 -10.92 -8.62 -3.88
N SER A 253 -9.95 -7.86 -3.36
CA SER A 253 -8.62 -8.37 -3.05
C SER A 253 -8.62 -9.31 -1.84
N LEU A 254 -9.42 -9.02 -0.81
CA LEU A 254 -9.61 -9.92 0.33
C LEU A 254 -10.29 -11.23 -0.10
N ASP A 255 -11.30 -11.16 -0.99
CA ASP A 255 -11.95 -12.36 -1.53
C ASP A 255 -10.96 -13.23 -2.32
N ARG A 256 -10.12 -12.61 -3.17
CA ARG A 256 -9.05 -13.34 -3.89
C ARG A 256 -8.06 -13.98 -2.94
N ALA A 257 -7.63 -13.27 -1.88
CA ALA A 257 -6.68 -13.80 -0.89
C ALA A 257 -7.32 -14.96 -0.09
N ALA A 258 -8.57 -14.82 0.33
CA ALA A 258 -9.31 -15.84 1.07
C ALA A 258 -9.52 -17.14 0.27
N ALA A 259 -9.60 -17.04 -1.04
CA ALA A 259 -9.77 -18.19 -1.95
C ALA A 259 -8.46 -18.96 -2.25
N ILE A 260 -7.31 -18.46 -1.77
CA ILE A 260 -6.02 -19.15 -1.99
C ILE A 260 -5.93 -20.38 -1.09
N GLU A 261 -5.78 -21.53 -1.73
CA GLU A 261 -5.56 -22.81 -1.05
C GLU A 261 -4.08 -22.98 -0.67
N HIS A 262 -3.79 -23.97 0.19
CA HIS A 262 -2.41 -24.28 0.64
C HIS A 262 -1.73 -23.09 1.31
N VAL A 263 -2.39 -22.48 2.32
CA VAL A 263 -1.83 -21.47 3.20
C VAL A 263 -1.97 -21.93 4.64
N SER A 264 -0.89 -22.42 5.22
CA SER A 264 -0.82 -22.76 6.64
C SER A 264 -0.21 -21.64 7.48
N ARG A 265 0.49 -20.70 6.84
CA ARG A 265 1.20 -19.61 7.52
C ARG A 265 1.14 -18.30 6.73
N VAL A 266 0.64 -17.27 7.40
CA VAL A 266 0.59 -15.91 6.88
C VAL A 266 1.69 -15.07 7.53
N LEU A 267 2.47 -14.39 6.71
CA LEU A 267 3.61 -13.55 7.09
C LEU A 267 3.27 -12.08 6.78
N PRO A 268 2.72 -11.32 7.76
CA PRO A 268 2.30 -9.93 7.57
C PRO A 268 3.47 -8.96 7.72
N ALA A 269 3.39 -7.80 7.11
CA ALA A 269 4.41 -6.77 7.29
C ALA A 269 4.37 -6.08 8.66
N HIS A 270 3.26 -6.14 9.38
CA HIS A 270 3.15 -5.67 10.77
C HIS A 270 2.54 -6.74 11.67
N GLY A 271 3.04 -6.80 12.92
CA GLY A 271 2.58 -7.78 13.91
C GLY A 271 3.25 -9.15 13.77
N HIS A 272 2.60 -10.19 14.28
CA HIS A 272 3.14 -11.55 14.30
C HIS A 272 2.58 -12.41 13.16
N PRO A 273 3.33 -13.41 12.67
CA PRO A 273 2.79 -14.45 11.80
C PRO A 273 1.56 -15.11 12.41
N PHE A 274 0.63 -15.52 11.57
CA PHE A 274 -0.63 -16.15 11.98
C PHE A 274 -1.03 -17.23 10.97
N SER A 275 -2.08 -17.97 11.27
CA SER A 275 -2.75 -18.93 10.40
C SER A 275 -4.16 -18.46 10.09
N ASP A 276 -4.87 -19.20 9.23
CA ASP A 276 -6.26 -18.92 8.86
C ASP A 276 -6.43 -17.57 8.13
N LEU A 277 -5.85 -17.52 6.94
CA LEU A 277 -5.93 -16.37 6.05
C LEU A 277 -7.39 -16.00 5.74
N ALA A 278 -8.22 -17.01 5.42
CA ALA A 278 -9.61 -16.78 5.01
C ALA A 278 -10.46 -16.17 6.13
N ALA A 279 -10.39 -16.72 7.34
CA ALA A 279 -11.12 -16.14 8.48
C ALA A 279 -10.66 -14.72 8.79
N ARG A 280 -9.35 -14.42 8.64
CA ARG A 280 -8.87 -13.06 8.86
C ARG A 280 -9.31 -12.08 7.77
N CYS A 281 -9.35 -12.49 6.51
CA CYS A 281 -9.93 -11.69 5.42
C CYS A 281 -11.39 -11.35 5.72
N GLU A 282 -12.19 -12.32 6.13
CA GLU A 282 -13.60 -12.09 6.49
C GLU A 282 -13.75 -11.12 7.66
N ALA A 283 -12.98 -11.30 8.75
CA ALA A 283 -13.00 -10.38 9.88
C ALA A 283 -12.60 -8.93 9.52
N ILE A 284 -11.77 -8.74 8.50
CA ILE A 284 -11.43 -7.41 7.98
C ILE A 284 -12.61 -6.84 7.19
N LYS A 285 -13.31 -7.66 6.38
CA LYS A 285 -14.50 -7.24 5.65
C LYS A 285 -15.62 -6.84 6.61
N ASP A 286 -15.91 -7.67 7.61
CA ASP A 286 -16.89 -7.38 8.66
C ASP A 286 -16.61 -6.02 9.34
N HIS A 287 -15.35 -5.74 9.65
CA HIS A 287 -14.95 -4.45 10.23
C HIS A 287 -15.30 -3.26 9.32
N HIS A 288 -15.08 -3.38 8.02
CA HIS A 288 -15.43 -2.31 7.08
C HIS A 288 -16.96 -2.21 6.87
N ASP A 289 -17.68 -3.32 6.86
CA ASP A 289 -19.14 -3.32 6.80
C ASP A 289 -19.76 -2.65 8.03
N GLU A 290 -19.28 -2.96 9.22
CA GLU A 290 -19.66 -2.24 10.45
C GLU A 290 -19.35 -0.73 10.34
N ARG A 291 -18.23 -0.36 9.73
CA ARG A 291 -17.86 1.03 9.50
C ARG A 291 -18.82 1.72 8.52
N LEU A 292 -19.22 1.05 7.45
CA LEU A 292 -20.21 1.54 6.50
C LEU A 292 -21.59 1.75 7.17
N ASP A 293 -22.00 0.84 8.04
CA ASP A 293 -23.23 0.97 8.82
C ASP A 293 -23.16 2.15 9.81
N GLN A 294 -22.02 2.36 10.45
CA GLN A 294 -21.79 3.56 11.28
C GLN A 294 -21.92 4.85 10.44
N VAL A 295 -21.35 4.89 9.24
CA VAL A 295 -21.49 6.05 8.32
C VAL A 295 -22.97 6.31 8.01
N ARG A 296 -23.75 5.28 7.68
CA ARG A 296 -25.20 5.39 7.42
C ARG A 296 -25.96 5.91 8.66
N SER A 297 -25.60 5.45 9.85
CA SER A 297 -26.21 5.91 11.10
C SER A 297 -25.90 7.38 11.37
N ILE A 298 -24.65 7.77 11.22
CA ILE A 298 -24.19 9.16 11.41
C ILE A 298 -24.88 10.09 10.39
N ALA A 299 -25.07 9.63 9.16
CA ALA A 299 -25.75 10.41 8.12
C ALA A 299 -27.20 10.78 8.51
N ARG A 300 -27.93 9.85 9.14
CA ARG A 300 -29.30 10.11 9.63
C ARG A 300 -29.34 11.18 10.71
N GLU A 301 -28.27 11.29 11.52
CA GLU A 301 -28.18 12.30 12.58
C GLU A 301 -27.71 13.67 12.05
N LEU A 302 -26.76 13.68 11.11
CA LEU A 302 -26.14 14.91 10.61
C LEU A 302 -26.98 15.59 9.52
N GLY A 303 -27.74 14.81 8.72
CA GLY A 303 -28.25 15.28 7.44
C GLY A 303 -27.10 15.55 6.45
N PRO A 304 -27.30 16.43 5.46
CA PRO A 304 -26.24 16.78 4.51
C PRO A 304 -25.01 17.36 5.21
N ALA A 305 -23.84 16.72 5.02
CA ALA A 305 -22.65 17.08 5.78
C ALA A 305 -21.33 16.83 4.99
N PRO A 306 -20.26 17.60 5.30
CA PRO A 306 -18.94 17.40 4.71
C PRO A 306 -18.21 16.20 5.34
N VAL A 307 -17.22 15.64 4.62
CA VAL A 307 -16.37 14.51 5.07
C VAL A 307 -15.87 14.69 6.50
N ARG A 308 -15.41 15.89 6.84
CA ARG A 308 -14.88 16.17 8.18
C ARG A 308 -15.91 15.94 9.30
N ALA A 309 -17.18 16.28 9.09
CA ALA A 309 -18.23 16.07 10.09
C ALA A 309 -18.47 14.58 10.35
N PHE A 310 -18.41 13.76 9.31
CA PHE A 310 -18.44 12.29 9.44
C PHE A 310 -17.20 11.77 10.17
N MET A 311 -16.01 12.22 9.80
CA MET A 311 -14.75 11.82 10.43
C MET A 311 -14.77 12.10 11.94
N GLU A 312 -15.26 13.25 12.37
CA GLU A 312 -15.32 13.65 13.78
C GLU A 312 -16.28 12.77 14.61
N ARG A 313 -17.25 12.10 13.97
CA ARG A 313 -18.15 11.12 14.61
C ARG A 313 -17.62 9.68 14.55
N LEU A 314 -16.92 9.32 13.47
CA LEU A 314 -16.36 7.98 13.28
C LEU A 314 -15.13 7.72 14.14
N PHE A 315 -14.30 8.74 14.34
CA PHE A 315 -13.01 8.59 15.00
C PHE A 315 -12.94 9.33 16.34
N LYS A 316 -12.21 8.76 17.27
CA LYS A 316 -11.88 9.43 18.54
C LYS A 316 -11.01 10.66 18.23
N GLN A 317 -11.21 11.76 18.97
CA GLN A 317 -10.51 13.04 18.76
C GLN A 317 -8.98 12.91 18.62
N ARG A 318 -8.35 12.00 19.37
CA ARG A 318 -6.91 11.73 19.29
C ARG A 318 -6.44 11.20 17.92
N SER A 319 -7.35 10.67 17.12
CA SER A 319 -7.09 10.10 15.79
C SER A 319 -7.52 11.02 14.65
N TRP A 320 -8.06 12.21 14.95
CA TRP A 320 -8.45 13.17 13.92
C TRP A 320 -7.24 13.65 13.13
N GLY A 321 -7.39 13.72 11.82
CA GLY A 321 -6.33 14.19 10.91
C GLY A 321 -6.56 13.73 9.48
N GLY A 322 -5.61 14.04 8.62
CA GLY A 322 -5.71 13.77 7.18
C GLY A 322 -5.91 12.29 6.83
N MET A 323 -5.32 11.36 7.60
CA MET A 323 -5.54 9.92 7.38
C MET A 323 -6.99 9.54 7.69
N ALA A 324 -7.53 9.97 8.84
CA ALA A 324 -8.91 9.69 9.22
C ALA A 324 -9.92 10.33 8.24
N GLU A 325 -9.65 11.56 7.77
CA GLU A 325 -10.46 12.21 6.72
C GLU A 325 -10.40 11.41 5.41
N SER A 326 -9.21 10.97 5.00
CA SER A 326 -9.01 10.20 3.78
C SER A 326 -9.75 8.87 3.81
N GLU A 327 -9.67 8.14 4.93
CA GLU A 327 -10.40 6.89 5.12
C GLU A 327 -11.92 7.11 5.16
N THR A 328 -12.37 8.16 5.84
CA THR A 328 -13.80 8.53 5.86
C THR A 328 -14.30 8.83 4.45
N TYR A 329 -13.52 9.58 3.67
CA TYR A 329 -13.85 9.88 2.28
C TYR A 329 -13.94 8.62 1.42
N ALA A 330 -13.01 7.66 1.57
CA ALA A 330 -13.07 6.39 0.84
C ALA A 330 -14.37 5.62 1.12
N HIS A 331 -14.82 5.57 2.39
CA HIS A 331 -16.09 4.92 2.76
C HIS A 331 -17.32 5.68 2.23
N LEU A 332 -17.32 7.02 2.26
CA LEU A 332 -18.41 7.83 1.71
C LEU A 332 -18.50 7.67 0.19
N GLU A 333 -17.37 7.67 -0.52
CA GLU A 333 -17.35 7.45 -1.96
C GLU A 333 -17.82 6.06 -2.34
N HIS A 334 -17.43 5.03 -1.58
CA HIS A 334 -17.95 3.68 -1.78
C HIS A 334 -19.47 3.66 -1.68
N LEU A 335 -20.08 4.23 -0.63
CA LEU A 335 -21.54 4.30 -0.47
C LEU A 335 -22.20 5.11 -1.59
N ARG A 336 -21.57 6.18 -2.05
CA ARG A 336 -22.06 6.97 -3.17
C ARG A 336 -22.04 6.18 -4.48
N LEU A 337 -20.97 5.46 -4.74
CA LEU A 337 -20.83 4.63 -5.94
C LEU A 337 -21.80 3.44 -5.94
N MET A 338 -22.13 2.93 -4.74
CA MET A 338 -23.17 1.91 -4.54
C MET A 338 -24.61 2.47 -4.62
N GLY A 339 -24.78 3.79 -4.83
CA GLY A 339 -26.09 4.43 -4.93
C GLY A 339 -26.80 4.67 -3.60
N SER A 340 -26.09 4.53 -2.48
CA SER A 340 -26.64 4.78 -1.12
C SER A 340 -26.50 6.22 -0.67
N ALA A 341 -25.75 7.05 -1.39
CA ALA A 341 -25.54 8.46 -1.10
C ALA A 341 -25.35 9.27 -2.38
N GLU A 342 -25.64 10.57 -2.31
CA GLU A 342 -25.30 11.55 -3.33
C GLU A 342 -24.27 12.53 -2.79
N SER A 343 -23.56 13.23 -3.68
CA SER A 343 -22.64 14.29 -3.28
C SER A 343 -22.73 15.50 -4.20
N HIS A 344 -22.57 16.68 -3.63
CA HIS A 344 -22.43 17.95 -4.36
C HIS A 344 -21.36 18.82 -3.71
N GLN A 345 -20.86 19.81 -4.44
CA GLN A 345 -19.93 20.79 -3.88
C GLN A 345 -20.70 21.98 -3.29
N ASP A 346 -20.31 22.43 -2.09
CA ASP A 346 -20.82 23.68 -1.50
C ASP A 346 -20.05 24.92 -2.03
N GLU A 347 -20.44 26.12 -1.58
CA GLU A 347 -19.81 27.40 -1.95
C GLU A 347 -18.30 27.49 -1.57
N LYS A 348 -17.82 26.60 -0.70
CA LYS A 348 -16.41 26.50 -0.27
C LYS A 348 -15.67 25.38 -0.96
N ASP A 349 -16.22 24.82 -2.04
CA ASP A 349 -15.71 23.67 -2.78
C ASP A 349 -15.53 22.39 -1.92
N ARG A 350 -16.31 22.22 -0.85
CA ARG A 350 -16.31 20.99 -0.05
C ARG A 350 -17.36 20.03 -0.57
N LEU A 351 -17.04 18.74 -0.61
CA LEU A 351 -18.03 17.71 -0.90
C LEU A 351 -18.97 17.54 0.30
N ILE A 352 -20.25 17.71 0.05
CA ILE A 352 -21.35 17.46 0.98
C ILE A 352 -22.04 16.18 0.55
N TYR A 353 -22.18 15.23 1.47
CA TYR A 353 -22.87 13.96 1.24
C TYR A 353 -24.28 14.01 1.81
N THR A 354 -25.22 13.45 1.05
CA THR A 354 -26.64 13.28 1.42
C THR A 354 -27.03 11.83 1.21
N PHE A 355 -27.72 11.24 2.20
CA PHE A 355 -28.17 9.85 2.20
C PHE A 355 -29.68 9.74 2.09
#